data_7c9712733620cd89247abecd6afc406c
#
_entry.id   7c9712733620cd89247abecd6afc406c
#
_cell.length_a   1.000
_cell.length_b   1.000
_cell.length_c   1.000
_cell.angle_alpha   90.00
_cell.angle_beta   90.00
_cell.angle_gamma   90.00
#
_symmetry.space_group_name_H-M   'P 1'
#
loop_
_entity.id
_entity.type
_entity.pdbx_description
1 polymer ?
#
loop_
_entity_poly.entity_id
_entity_poly.type
_entity_poly.pdbx_seq_one_letter_code
_entity_poly.pdbx_strand_id
1 'polypeptide(L)'
;MRCPVGWASASRARAASSTLDWLDEHGRADLAHSAVTALNFVRPGHGIVDIDRIDEHFASRSRACVRIPWDPHIATGAEVALEELRPATRDAFLELAAAIARGFADNTRRRP
;
A
#
# COMPACT_ATOMS: atom_id res chain seq x y z
N MET A 1 11.58 -10.16 17.82
CA MET A 1 11.06 -8.82 18.16
C MET A 1 9.96 -8.45 17.21
N ARG A 2 8.96 -7.78 17.70
CA ARG A 2 7.92 -7.29 16.80
C ARG A 2 7.42 -5.94 17.26
N CYS A 3 6.99 -5.16 16.32
CA CYS A 3 6.47 -3.83 16.60
C CYS A 3 5.03 -3.92 17.09
N PRO A 4 4.66 -3.14 18.10
CA PRO A 4 3.26 -2.96 18.44
C PRO A 4 2.49 -2.46 17.22
N VAL A 5 1.31 -3.00 17.01
CA VAL A 5 0.54 -2.69 15.81
C VAL A 5 0.23 -1.20 15.70
N GLY A 6 -0.07 -0.56 16.83
CA GLY A 6 -0.48 0.85 16.81
C GLY A 6 0.53 1.80 16.20
N TRP A 7 1.80 1.65 16.54
CA TRP A 7 2.82 2.53 15.99
C TRP A 7 3.61 1.88 14.84
N ALA A 8 3.37 0.60 14.59
CA ALA A 8 3.98 -0.06 13.46
C ALA A 8 3.65 0.62 12.13
N SER A 9 2.46 1.21 12.01
CA SER A 9 2.07 1.94 10.81
C SER A 9 3.00 3.10 10.50
N ALA A 10 3.32 3.92 11.50
CA ALA A 10 4.24 5.05 11.31
C ALA A 10 5.64 4.58 11.00
N SER A 11 6.14 3.56 11.72
CA SER A 11 7.47 3.00 11.48
C SER A 11 7.59 2.39 10.09
N ARG A 12 6.56 1.68 9.66
CA ARG A 12 6.55 1.07 8.32
C ARG A 12 6.42 2.11 7.23
N ALA A 13 5.69 3.20 7.48
CA ALA A 13 5.62 4.29 6.53
C ALA A 13 7.00 4.93 6.33
N ARG A 14 7.77 5.10 7.41
CA ARG A 14 9.13 5.60 7.31
C ARG A 14 10.03 4.64 6.54
N ALA A 15 9.91 3.34 6.78
CA ALA A 15 10.68 2.34 6.08
C ALA A 15 10.37 2.34 4.59
N ALA A 16 9.09 2.44 4.23
CA ALA A 16 8.68 2.52 2.84
C ALA A 16 9.19 3.79 2.18
N SER A 17 9.10 4.92 2.88
CA SER A 17 9.63 6.19 2.37
C SER A 17 11.14 6.12 2.15
N SER A 18 11.87 5.49 3.08
CA SER A 18 13.31 5.28 2.92
C SER A 18 13.63 4.38 1.73
N THR A 19 12.80 3.40 1.45
CA THR A 19 12.97 2.54 0.27
C THR A 19 12.83 3.36 -1.01
N LEU A 20 11.85 4.24 -1.07
CA LEU A 20 11.68 5.12 -2.23
C LEU A 20 12.88 6.06 -2.38
N ASP A 21 13.38 6.62 -1.27
CA ASP A 21 14.57 7.45 -1.29
C ASP A 21 15.78 6.68 -1.81
N TRP A 22 15.94 5.44 -1.34
CA TRP A 22 17.03 4.58 -1.77
C TRP A 22 17.00 4.35 -3.29
N LEU A 23 15.81 4.09 -3.82
CA LEU A 23 15.65 3.90 -5.27
C LEU A 23 16.04 5.16 -6.04
N ASP A 24 15.61 6.33 -5.57
CA ASP A 24 15.96 7.60 -6.20
C ASP A 24 17.47 7.83 -6.19
N GLU A 25 18.12 7.56 -5.06
CA GLU A 25 19.55 7.76 -4.90
C GLU A 25 20.41 6.79 -5.72
N HIS A 26 19.86 5.63 -6.08
CA HIS A 26 20.57 4.61 -6.83
C HIS A 26 20.18 4.58 -8.31
N GLY A 27 19.61 5.67 -8.81
CA GLY A 27 19.29 5.79 -10.23
C GLY A 27 18.07 5.00 -10.66
N ARG A 28 17.21 4.62 -9.72
CA ARG A 28 16.01 3.86 -10.01
C ARG A 28 14.75 4.63 -9.67
N ALA A 29 14.76 5.92 -9.96
CA ALA A 29 13.57 6.75 -9.80
C ALA A 29 12.39 6.23 -10.63
N ASP A 30 12.66 5.54 -11.73
CA ASP A 30 11.65 4.90 -12.55
C ASP A 30 10.85 3.87 -11.75
N LEU A 31 11.52 3.07 -10.92
CA LEU A 31 10.86 2.07 -10.08
C LEU A 31 10.02 2.75 -8.99
N ALA A 32 10.54 3.82 -8.38
CA ALA A 32 9.81 4.55 -7.36
C ALA A 32 8.51 5.13 -7.94
N HIS A 33 8.58 5.74 -9.11
CA HIS A 33 7.40 6.33 -9.75
C HIS A 33 6.40 5.31 -10.27
N SER A 34 6.84 4.11 -10.58
CA SER A 34 5.94 3.04 -11.05
C SER A 34 5.40 2.16 -9.92
N ALA A 35 5.91 2.32 -8.72
CA ALA A 35 5.48 1.54 -7.57
C ALA A 35 4.05 1.89 -7.15
N VAL A 36 3.34 0.91 -6.63
CA VAL A 36 2.03 1.12 -6.01
C VAL A 36 2.19 0.92 -4.51
N THR A 37 1.72 1.88 -3.73
CA THR A 37 1.76 1.80 -2.28
C THR A 37 0.43 1.27 -1.76
N ALA A 38 0.48 0.28 -0.88
CA ALA A 38 -0.70 -0.22 -0.20
C ALA A 38 -0.59 0.08 1.29
N LEU A 39 -1.55 0.84 1.81
CA LEU A 39 -1.65 1.13 3.23
C LEU A 39 -2.55 0.09 3.88
N ASN A 40 -1.95 -0.89 4.52
CA ASN A 40 -2.68 -2.00 5.10
C ASN A 40 -2.96 -1.75 6.58
N PHE A 41 -4.21 -1.66 6.96
CA PHE A 41 -4.61 -1.46 8.34
C PHE A 41 -4.71 -2.81 9.05
N VAL A 42 -3.89 -2.99 10.08
CA VAL A 42 -3.79 -4.28 10.80
C VAL A 42 -4.59 -4.31 12.09
N ARG A 43 -5.33 -3.23 12.39
CA ARG A 43 -6.29 -3.17 13.49
C ARG A 43 -7.37 -2.13 13.17
N PRO A 44 -8.52 -2.17 13.88
CA PRO A 44 -9.56 -1.17 13.68
C PRO A 44 -9.07 0.22 14.08
N GLY A 45 -9.48 1.22 13.31
CA GLY A 45 -9.14 2.61 13.58
C GLY A 45 -7.72 2.95 13.18
N HIS A 46 -7.36 4.20 13.38
CA HIS A 46 -6.07 4.75 12.94
C HIS A 46 -5.12 5.08 14.10
N GLY A 47 -5.60 5.02 15.33
CA GLY A 47 -4.81 5.49 16.46
C GLY A 47 -4.53 6.98 16.33
N ILE A 48 -3.28 7.36 16.60
CA ILE A 48 -2.86 8.77 16.51
C ILE A 48 -2.20 9.10 15.17
N VAL A 49 -2.19 8.16 14.23
CA VAL A 49 -1.54 8.35 12.93
C VAL A 49 -2.46 9.11 12.00
N ASP A 50 -1.94 10.14 11.35
CA ASP A 50 -2.68 10.89 10.33
C ASP A 50 -2.59 10.15 9.00
N ILE A 51 -3.60 9.35 8.73
CA ILE A 51 -3.65 8.49 7.54
C ILE A 51 -3.74 9.31 6.26
N ASP A 52 -4.48 10.42 6.28
CA ASP A 52 -4.61 11.25 5.09
C ASP A 52 -3.26 11.84 4.68
N ARG A 53 -2.46 12.22 5.64
CA ARG A 53 -1.15 12.77 5.41
C ARG A 53 -0.19 11.73 4.84
N ILE A 54 -0.26 10.52 5.37
CA ILE A 54 0.54 9.40 4.87
C ILE A 54 0.13 9.07 3.44
N ASP A 55 -1.17 9.01 3.18
CA ASP A 55 -1.71 8.75 1.85
C ASP A 55 -1.22 9.80 0.84
N GLU A 56 -1.32 11.08 1.18
CA GLU A 56 -0.84 12.16 0.32
C GLU A 56 0.65 12.02 0.03
N HIS A 57 1.44 11.70 1.04
CA HIS A 57 2.88 11.54 0.89
C HIS A 57 3.20 10.46 -0.14
N PHE A 58 2.59 9.29 0.00
CA PHE A 58 2.86 8.19 -0.92
C PHE A 58 2.20 8.37 -2.28
N ALA A 59 1.03 9.01 -2.34
CA ALA A 59 0.39 9.31 -3.61
C ALA A 59 1.23 10.24 -4.47
N SER A 60 2.00 11.12 -3.85
CA SER A 60 2.88 12.03 -4.59
C SER A 60 4.20 11.38 -5.02
N ARG A 61 4.61 10.28 -4.36
CA ARG A 61 5.90 9.65 -4.61
C ARG A 61 5.82 8.34 -5.37
N SER A 62 4.67 7.73 -5.42
CA SER A 62 4.45 6.48 -6.13
C SER A 62 3.34 6.66 -7.15
N ARG A 63 3.10 5.63 -7.94
CA ARG A 63 2.08 5.68 -8.99
C ARG A 63 0.67 5.83 -8.43
N ALA A 64 0.41 5.12 -7.33
CA ALA A 64 -0.87 5.15 -6.66
C ALA A 64 -0.71 4.73 -5.21
N CYS A 65 -1.63 5.15 -4.37
CA CYS A 65 -1.68 4.73 -2.98
C CYS A 65 -3.09 4.21 -2.70
N VAL A 66 -3.20 2.97 -2.28
CA VAL A 66 -4.47 2.30 -2.03
C VAL A 66 -4.56 1.93 -0.55
N ARG A 67 -5.69 2.22 0.08
CA ARG A 67 -5.93 1.86 1.48
C ARG A 67 -6.63 0.52 1.55
N ILE A 68 -6.04 -0.42 2.30
CA ILE A 68 -6.64 -1.73 2.55
C ILE A 68 -7.18 -1.69 3.97
N PRO A 69 -8.51 -1.69 4.17
CA PRO A 69 -9.08 -1.57 5.51
C PRO A 69 -8.82 -2.82 6.35
N TRP A 70 -8.89 -2.65 7.67
CA TRP A 70 -8.81 -3.81 8.57
C TRP A 70 -10.00 -4.73 8.32
N ASP A 71 -9.73 -6.01 8.25
CA ASP A 71 -10.76 -7.03 8.04
C ASP A 71 -10.54 -8.17 9.03
N PRO A 72 -11.55 -8.52 9.81
CA PRO A 72 -11.41 -9.57 10.81
C PRO A 72 -11.08 -10.93 10.20
N HIS A 73 -11.53 -11.22 9.00
CA HIS A 73 -11.20 -12.47 8.31
C HIS A 73 -9.70 -12.57 8.03
N ILE A 74 -9.10 -11.50 7.54
CA ILE A 74 -7.65 -11.46 7.31
C ILE A 74 -6.90 -11.52 8.63
N ALA A 75 -7.43 -10.90 9.67
CA ALA A 75 -6.80 -10.86 10.98
C ALA A 75 -6.67 -12.24 11.63
N THR A 76 -7.47 -13.22 11.20
CA THR A 76 -7.36 -14.58 11.72
C THR A 76 -6.06 -15.26 11.32
N GLY A 77 -5.42 -14.81 10.25
CA GLY A 77 -4.22 -15.45 9.74
C GLY A 77 -4.47 -16.77 9.03
N ALA A 78 -5.73 -17.16 8.84
CA ALA A 78 -6.09 -18.36 8.13
C ALA A 78 -6.12 -18.14 6.62
N GLU A 79 -6.45 -19.17 5.87
CA GLU A 79 -6.60 -19.08 4.45
C GLU A 79 -7.67 -18.05 4.08
N VAL A 80 -7.37 -17.17 3.12
CA VAL A 80 -8.29 -16.11 2.73
C VAL A 80 -9.33 -16.64 1.78
N ALA A 81 -10.60 -16.51 2.16
CA ALA A 81 -11.74 -16.85 1.33
C ALA A 81 -12.42 -15.54 0.90
N LEU A 82 -12.52 -15.32 -0.40
CA LEU A 82 -13.05 -14.06 -0.94
C LEU A 82 -14.46 -13.74 -0.46
N GLU A 83 -15.29 -14.77 -0.32
CA GLU A 83 -16.68 -14.61 0.11
C GLU A 83 -16.80 -14.17 1.57
N GLU A 84 -15.75 -14.34 2.36
CA GLU A 84 -15.75 -13.94 3.78
C GLU A 84 -15.18 -12.54 3.99
N LEU A 85 -14.57 -11.96 2.99
CA LEU A 85 -14.07 -10.60 3.08
C LEU A 85 -15.23 -9.60 3.06
N ARG A 86 -15.08 -8.52 3.82
CA ARG A 86 -16.03 -7.42 3.76
C ARG A 86 -16.03 -6.81 2.35
N PRO A 87 -17.17 -6.27 1.88
CA PRO A 87 -17.19 -5.64 0.56
C PRO A 87 -16.14 -4.55 0.38
N ALA A 88 -15.92 -3.72 1.39
CA ALA A 88 -14.90 -2.66 1.33
C ALA A 88 -13.50 -3.23 1.14
N THR A 89 -13.21 -4.37 1.77
CA THR A 89 -11.90 -5.04 1.63
C THR A 89 -11.73 -5.59 0.22
N ARG A 90 -12.75 -6.24 -0.31
CA ARG A 90 -12.71 -6.74 -1.69
C ARG A 90 -12.52 -5.62 -2.69
N ASP A 91 -13.24 -4.52 -2.51
CA ASP A 91 -13.13 -3.36 -3.38
C ASP A 91 -11.71 -2.77 -3.33
N ALA A 92 -11.10 -2.72 -2.14
CA ALA A 92 -9.74 -2.23 -1.98
C ALA A 92 -8.73 -3.09 -2.72
N PHE A 93 -8.85 -4.42 -2.64
CA PHE A 93 -7.96 -5.32 -3.37
C PHE A 93 -8.18 -5.23 -4.88
N LEU A 94 -9.42 -5.05 -5.34
CA LEU A 94 -9.69 -4.82 -6.75
C LEU A 94 -9.06 -3.50 -7.22
N GLU A 95 -9.15 -2.47 -6.42
CA GLU A 95 -8.52 -1.19 -6.73
C GLU A 95 -7.01 -1.33 -6.83
N LEU A 96 -6.40 -2.08 -5.90
CA LEU A 96 -4.97 -2.36 -5.92
C LEU A 96 -4.59 -3.11 -7.18
N ALA A 97 -5.34 -4.16 -7.53
CA ALA A 97 -5.08 -4.94 -8.73
C ALA A 97 -5.22 -4.08 -9.99
N ALA A 98 -6.22 -3.20 -10.04
CA ALA A 98 -6.42 -2.30 -11.16
C ALA A 98 -5.27 -1.30 -11.30
N ALA A 99 -4.76 -0.78 -10.18
CA ALA A 99 -3.61 0.12 -10.20
C ALA A 99 -2.37 -0.57 -10.76
N ILE A 100 -2.13 -1.81 -10.35
CA ILE A 100 -1.00 -2.60 -10.85
C ILE A 100 -1.17 -2.88 -12.34
N ALA A 101 -2.37 -3.28 -12.76
CA ALA A 101 -2.66 -3.57 -14.17
C ALA A 101 -2.45 -2.35 -15.06
N ARG A 102 -2.88 -1.17 -14.60
CA ARG A 102 -2.64 0.07 -15.34
C ARG A 102 -1.14 0.34 -15.51
N GLY A 103 -0.35 0.02 -14.51
CA GLY A 103 1.10 0.14 -14.58
C GLY A 103 1.70 -0.71 -15.69
N PHE A 104 1.25 -1.94 -15.83
CA PHE A 104 1.69 -2.82 -16.90
C PHE A 104 1.26 -2.29 -18.27
N ALA A 105 0.04 -1.81 -18.39
CA ALA A 105 -0.45 -1.25 -19.66
C ALA A 105 0.37 -0.03 -20.10
N ASP A 106 0.66 0.87 -19.17
CA ASP A 106 1.46 2.06 -19.46
C ASP A 106 2.88 1.69 -19.86
N ASN A 107 3.46 0.72 -19.17
CA ASN A 107 4.81 0.25 -19.46
C ASN A 107 4.90 -0.36 -20.85
N THR A 108 3.88 -1.10 -21.24
CA THR A 108 3.81 -1.70 -22.58
C THR A 108 3.72 -0.63 -23.66
N ARG A 109 2.97 0.45 -23.42
CA ARG A 109 2.86 1.56 -24.37
C ARG A 109 4.17 2.31 -24.56
N ARG A 110 5.02 2.38 -23.52
CA ARG A 110 6.28 3.08 -23.57
C ARG A 110 7.38 2.31 -24.28
N ARG A 111 7.21 1.01 -24.44
CA ARG A 111 8.21 0.21 -25.15
C ARG A 111 8.09 0.45 -26.65
N PRO A 112 9.23 0.68 -27.32
CA PRO A 112 9.23 0.84 -28.77
C PRO A 112 8.84 -0.46 -29.47
#